data_a8ae5c5c86b4d76a79627d071a813baa
#
_entry.id   a8ae5c5c86b4d76a79627d071a813baa
#
_cell.length_a   1.000
_cell.length_b   1.000
_cell.length_c   1.000
_cell.angle_alpha   90.00
_cell.angle_beta   90.00
_cell.angle_gamma   90.00
#
_symmetry.space_group_name_H-M   'P 1'
#
loop_
_entity.id
_entity.type
_entity.pdbx_description
1 polymer ?
#
loop_
_entity_poly.entity_id
_entity_poly.type
_entity_poly.pdbx_seq_one_letter_code
_entity_poly.pdbx_strand_id
1 'polypeptide(L)'
;MTKTSWPASCNVSAAAMPAGPAPTTNTPHEPSVVLLYGRELDTLFRLESFAMSRLCEGRVVVVTGSGRGIGREHALSLAAHGALVVVNDLGAGVDGSGGDTSPAQSVVNEIEAMGGRAVANGDDISSWAGAERLINTAVETFGDLHAVVNNAGILRDRMMANMSEEEWDAVIKVHLKGTFAPSRFAAAYWRDQSKAGKPVDGRIINTSSVSGIYGNVGQTNYGAAKAGIAAFTTIASLELARYGVTVNAVAPVALTRMTEGLGPAPETEEEREQRSPKWIAPIVTWLASEESKDITGRVFEASGQVLAIAEGWHRGPTHAPVEDPTKLGPIVEELMAKARLNAGMDGKDGSWPQPQKK
;
A
#
# COMPACT_ATOMS: atom_id res chain seq x y z
N MET A 1 -13.23 33.83 8.21
CA MET A 1 -11.92 34.26 7.67
C MET A 1 -10.96 34.41 8.84
N THR A 2 -10.17 33.39 9.13
CA THR A 2 -8.97 33.50 9.98
C THR A 2 -8.02 32.41 9.53
N LYS A 3 -6.91 32.81 8.95
CA LYS A 3 -5.80 31.96 8.54
C LYS A 3 -5.07 31.49 9.79
N THR A 4 -4.97 30.20 10.02
CA THR A 4 -4.04 29.61 10.98
C THR A 4 -2.76 29.23 10.27
N SER A 5 -1.70 29.95 10.60
CA SER A 5 -0.33 29.74 10.14
C SER A 5 0.32 28.56 10.90
N TRP A 6 1.04 27.73 10.19
CA TRP A 6 1.94 26.72 10.72
C TRP A 6 3.26 27.35 11.20
N PRO A 7 3.88 26.89 12.28
CA PRO A 7 5.19 27.38 12.69
C PRO A 7 6.29 26.78 11.83
N ALA A 8 7.17 27.65 11.33
CA ALA A 8 8.37 27.33 10.59
C ALA A 8 9.55 27.08 11.54
N SER A 9 10.46 26.23 11.05
CA SER A 9 11.91 26.17 11.30
C SER A 9 12.45 25.80 12.70
N CYS A 10 13.08 24.62 12.75
CA CYS A 10 14.28 24.41 13.57
C CYS A 10 15.53 24.53 12.68
N ASN A 11 16.25 25.64 12.80
CA ASN A 11 17.60 25.82 12.27
C ASN A 11 18.59 25.06 13.16
N VAL A 12 19.36 24.13 12.56
CA VAL A 12 20.56 23.58 13.18
C VAL A 12 21.78 24.23 12.50
N SER A 13 22.48 25.01 13.31
CA SER A 13 23.72 25.72 12.97
C SER A 13 24.85 24.75 12.64
N ALA A 14 25.45 24.90 11.46
CA ALA A 14 26.68 24.23 11.10
C ALA A 14 27.86 24.98 11.69
N ALA A 15 28.64 24.34 12.56
CA ALA A 15 29.91 24.85 13.08
C ALA A 15 31.02 24.58 12.06
N ALA A 16 31.73 25.64 11.67
CA ALA A 16 32.89 25.61 10.79
C ALA A 16 34.13 25.06 11.51
N MET A 17 34.85 24.15 10.87
CA MET A 17 36.20 23.76 11.26
C MET A 17 37.26 24.57 10.48
N PRO A 18 38.43 24.89 11.07
CA PRO A 18 39.45 25.76 10.48
C PRO A 18 40.32 25.05 9.44
N ALA A 19 40.72 25.82 8.45
CA ALA A 19 41.61 25.41 7.36
C ALA A 19 43.06 25.22 7.85
N GLY A 20 43.67 24.09 7.48
CA GLY A 20 45.12 23.88 7.59
C GLY A 20 45.86 24.23 6.29
N PRO A 21 47.18 24.50 6.33
CA PRO A 21 47.92 25.15 5.23
C PRO A 21 48.27 24.20 4.07
N ALA A 22 48.36 24.79 2.89
CA ALA A 22 48.74 24.15 1.65
C ALA A 22 50.24 23.79 1.59
N PRO A 23 50.63 22.68 0.96
CA PRO A 23 51.97 22.46 0.52
C PRO A 23 52.15 22.80 -0.98
N THR A 24 53.12 23.65 -1.25
CA THR A 24 53.69 23.88 -2.58
C THR A 24 54.72 22.78 -2.90
N THR A 25 54.66 22.16 -4.07
CA THR A 25 55.86 21.81 -4.88
C THR A 25 55.44 21.32 -6.27
N ASN A 26 56.04 21.93 -7.27
CA ASN A 26 56.07 21.54 -8.68
C ASN A 26 56.88 20.26 -8.90
N THR A 27 56.40 19.33 -9.74
CA THR A 27 57.21 18.54 -10.68
C THR A 27 56.32 17.87 -11.75
N PRO A 28 56.86 17.41 -12.89
CA PRO A 28 56.17 17.53 -14.19
C PRO A 28 55.42 16.31 -14.68
N HIS A 29 54.60 16.55 -15.69
CA HIS A 29 53.82 15.68 -16.55
C HIS A 29 54.27 14.22 -16.72
N GLU A 30 53.38 13.29 -16.41
CA GLU A 30 53.20 12.04 -17.18
C GLU A 30 51.69 11.81 -17.47
N PRO A 31 51.35 11.28 -18.65
CA PRO A 31 49.97 11.29 -19.12
C PRO A 31 49.21 9.99 -18.80
N SER A 32 47.97 10.14 -18.33
CA SER A 32 46.81 9.41 -18.79
C SER A 32 46.80 7.87 -18.67
N VAL A 33 46.88 7.31 -17.50
CA VAL A 33 46.47 5.92 -17.24
C VAL A 33 45.29 5.83 -16.25
N VAL A 34 45.02 6.89 -15.49
CA VAL A 34 43.97 6.87 -14.43
C VAL A 34 42.54 7.03 -14.99
N LEU A 35 42.38 7.50 -16.22
CA LEU A 35 41.06 7.76 -16.83
C LEU A 35 40.40 6.55 -17.51
N LEU A 36 41.16 5.48 -17.75
CA LEU A 36 40.58 4.25 -18.34
C LEU A 36 40.06 3.26 -17.28
N TYR A 37 40.69 3.20 -16.11
CA TYR A 37 40.22 2.33 -15.02
C TYR A 37 38.95 2.86 -14.32
N GLY A 38 38.71 4.15 -14.29
CA GLY A 38 37.53 4.74 -13.69
C GLY A 38 36.25 4.44 -14.47
N ARG A 39 36.33 4.36 -15.81
CA ARG A 39 35.13 4.05 -16.65
C ARG A 39 34.78 2.58 -16.67
N GLU A 40 35.75 1.69 -16.56
CA GLU A 40 35.48 0.24 -16.47
C GLU A 40 34.96 -0.17 -15.08
N LEU A 41 35.48 0.45 -14.02
CA LEU A 41 34.97 0.26 -12.66
C LEU A 41 33.55 0.82 -12.49
N ASP A 42 33.22 1.99 -13.04
CA ASP A 42 31.87 2.53 -13.05
C ASP A 42 30.91 1.67 -13.89
N THR A 43 31.39 1.07 -14.97
CA THR A 43 30.60 0.16 -15.79
C THR A 43 30.42 -1.20 -15.11
N LEU A 44 31.44 -1.73 -14.42
CA LEU A 44 31.38 -2.93 -13.61
C LEU A 44 30.51 -2.71 -12.36
N PHE A 45 30.65 -1.59 -11.65
CA PHE A 45 29.77 -1.21 -10.54
C PHE A 45 28.32 -1.00 -11.00
N ARG A 46 28.10 -0.46 -12.20
CA ARG A 46 26.74 -0.39 -12.80
C ARG A 46 26.22 -1.74 -13.24
N LEU A 47 27.05 -2.66 -13.71
CA LEU A 47 26.65 -4.01 -14.09
C LEU A 47 26.46 -4.91 -12.86
N GLU A 48 27.23 -4.77 -11.79
CA GLU A 48 27.00 -5.45 -10.51
C GLU A 48 25.82 -4.87 -9.71
N SER A 49 25.56 -3.56 -9.83
CA SER A 49 24.36 -2.90 -9.28
C SER A 49 23.08 -3.30 -10.01
N PHE A 50 23.15 -3.91 -11.19
CA PHE A 50 21.99 -4.39 -11.98
C PHE A 50 21.69 -5.89 -11.81
N ALA A 51 22.42 -6.61 -11.00
CA ALA A 51 21.92 -7.85 -10.41
C ALA A 51 20.96 -7.48 -9.26
N MET A 52 19.90 -6.73 -9.58
CA MET A 52 18.79 -6.53 -8.63
C MET A 52 18.33 -7.93 -8.19
N SER A 53 18.36 -8.18 -6.90
CA SER A 53 17.79 -9.37 -6.29
C SER A 53 16.38 -9.51 -6.83
N ARG A 54 16.13 -10.56 -7.64
CA ARG A 54 14.83 -10.81 -8.25
C ARG A 54 13.91 -11.43 -7.21
N LEU A 55 13.41 -10.60 -6.29
CA LEU A 55 12.61 -11.03 -5.12
C LEU A 55 11.39 -11.88 -5.48
N CYS A 56 10.82 -11.67 -6.65
CA CYS A 56 9.59 -12.32 -7.11
C CYS A 56 9.80 -13.20 -8.34
N GLU A 57 11.03 -13.72 -8.56
CA GLU A 57 11.35 -14.51 -9.75
C GLU A 57 10.40 -15.68 -9.93
N GLY A 58 9.72 -15.71 -11.08
CA GLY A 58 8.77 -16.77 -11.44
C GLY A 58 7.45 -16.77 -10.64
N ARG A 59 7.27 -15.89 -9.67
CA ARG A 59 6.01 -15.79 -8.91
C ARG A 59 4.92 -15.20 -9.77
N VAL A 60 3.75 -15.83 -9.79
CA VAL A 60 2.55 -15.35 -10.49
C VAL A 60 1.77 -14.45 -9.55
N VAL A 61 1.58 -13.19 -9.95
CA VAL A 61 0.96 -12.16 -9.11
C VAL A 61 -0.19 -11.49 -9.83
N VAL A 62 -1.36 -11.47 -9.21
CA VAL A 62 -2.52 -10.68 -9.66
C VAL A 62 -2.51 -9.33 -8.97
N VAL A 63 -2.66 -8.23 -9.72
CA VAL A 63 -2.79 -6.89 -9.17
C VAL A 63 -4.08 -6.26 -9.67
N THR A 64 -5.00 -5.90 -8.76
CA THR A 64 -6.28 -5.30 -9.13
C THR A 64 -6.20 -3.77 -9.16
N GLY A 65 -6.91 -3.12 -10.09
CA GLY A 65 -6.86 -1.67 -10.28
C GLY A 65 -5.45 -1.20 -10.68
N SER A 66 -4.78 -1.96 -11.53
CA SER A 66 -3.35 -1.77 -11.84
C SER A 66 -3.08 -1.09 -13.19
N GLY A 67 -4.10 -0.53 -13.84
CA GLY A 67 -3.90 0.26 -15.05
C GLY A 67 -3.31 1.65 -14.81
N ARG A 68 -3.32 2.16 -13.57
CA ARG A 68 -2.87 3.53 -13.24
C ARG A 68 -2.45 3.65 -11.77
N GLY A 69 -1.79 4.78 -11.44
CA GLY A 69 -1.47 5.17 -10.05
C GLY A 69 -0.70 4.12 -9.27
N ILE A 70 -1.08 3.90 -8.00
CA ILE A 70 -0.40 2.97 -7.09
C ILE A 70 -0.38 1.54 -7.66
N GLY A 71 -1.50 1.06 -8.22
CA GLY A 71 -1.57 -0.28 -8.79
C GLY A 71 -0.64 -0.50 -9.98
N ARG A 72 -0.47 0.52 -10.85
CA ARG A 72 0.52 0.48 -11.93
C ARG A 72 1.94 0.35 -11.38
N GLU A 73 2.30 1.14 -10.37
CA GLU A 73 3.62 1.07 -9.76
C GLU A 73 3.87 -0.31 -9.09
N HIS A 74 2.84 -0.92 -8.50
CA HIS A 74 2.94 -2.30 -8.01
C HIS A 74 3.23 -3.28 -9.13
N ALA A 75 2.47 -3.22 -10.24
CA ALA A 75 2.65 -4.13 -11.37
C ALA A 75 4.05 -4.00 -12.00
N LEU A 76 4.53 -2.77 -12.20
CA LEU A 76 5.86 -2.52 -12.75
C LEU A 76 6.98 -2.99 -11.81
N SER A 77 6.87 -2.69 -10.52
CA SER A 77 7.86 -3.12 -9.53
C SER A 77 7.93 -4.64 -9.41
N LEU A 78 6.78 -5.32 -9.33
CA LEU A 78 6.71 -6.79 -9.31
C LEU A 78 7.35 -7.41 -10.55
N ALA A 79 7.04 -6.89 -11.74
CA ALA A 79 7.62 -7.36 -13.00
C ALA A 79 9.13 -7.13 -13.07
N ALA A 80 9.62 -5.96 -12.61
CA ALA A 80 11.04 -5.67 -12.52
C ALA A 80 11.79 -6.64 -11.60
N HIS A 81 11.11 -7.17 -10.57
CA HIS A 81 11.63 -8.20 -9.67
C HIS A 81 11.32 -9.64 -10.12
N GLY A 82 10.93 -9.85 -11.39
CA GLY A 82 10.80 -11.18 -12.03
C GLY A 82 9.43 -11.84 -11.89
N ALA A 83 8.41 -11.14 -11.38
CA ALA A 83 7.07 -11.70 -11.32
C ALA A 83 6.41 -11.81 -12.72
N LEU A 84 5.51 -12.79 -12.85
CA LEU A 84 4.56 -12.94 -13.94
C LEU A 84 3.26 -12.25 -13.51
N VAL A 85 2.87 -11.15 -14.18
CA VAL A 85 1.85 -10.26 -13.62
C VAL A 85 0.54 -10.33 -14.40
N VAL A 86 -0.58 -10.56 -13.70
CA VAL A 86 -1.93 -10.30 -14.22
C VAL A 86 -2.30 -8.87 -13.86
N VAL A 87 -2.37 -8.00 -14.86
CA VAL A 87 -2.74 -6.58 -14.73
C VAL A 87 -4.25 -6.47 -14.89
N ASN A 88 -4.97 -6.33 -13.78
CA ASN A 88 -6.42 -6.18 -13.82
C ASN A 88 -6.81 -4.70 -13.66
N ASP A 89 -7.59 -4.19 -14.58
CA ASP A 89 -8.23 -2.87 -14.47
C ASP A 89 -9.53 -2.83 -15.29
N LEU A 90 -10.61 -2.41 -14.67
CA LEU A 90 -11.89 -2.22 -15.34
C LEU A 90 -11.88 -0.99 -16.27
N GLY A 91 -10.89 -0.10 -16.12
CA GLY A 91 -10.80 1.16 -16.86
C GLY A 91 -11.82 2.22 -16.45
N ALA A 92 -12.46 2.03 -15.30
CA ALA A 92 -13.44 2.96 -14.78
C ALA A 92 -12.83 4.33 -14.37
N GLY A 93 -13.67 5.35 -14.27
CA GLY A 93 -13.35 6.62 -13.66
C GLY A 93 -13.07 6.50 -12.16
N VAL A 94 -12.58 7.59 -11.53
CA VAL A 94 -12.35 7.66 -10.08
C VAL A 94 -13.64 7.41 -9.29
N ASP A 95 -14.76 7.78 -9.86
CA ASP A 95 -16.10 7.59 -9.31
C ASP A 95 -16.69 6.18 -9.57
N GLY A 96 -15.97 5.32 -10.28
CA GLY A 96 -16.40 3.97 -10.66
C GLY A 96 -17.28 3.89 -11.91
N SER A 97 -17.47 4.99 -12.65
CA SER A 97 -18.23 5.00 -13.90
C SER A 97 -17.39 4.58 -15.11
N GLY A 98 -18.04 3.99 -16.12
CA GLY A 98 -17.41 3.58 -17.37
C GLY A 98 -16.61 2.27 -17.25
N GLY A 99 -15.91 1.90 -18.34
CA GLY A 99 -15.01 0.76 -18.43
C GLY A 99 -14.23 0.79 -19.74
N ASP A 100 -12.92 0.57 -19.66
CA ASP A 100 -12.00 0.49 -20.80
C ASP A 100 -10.78 -0.34 -20.43
N THR A 101 -10.49 -1.39 -21.16
CA THR A 101 -9.33 -2.27 -20.90
C THR A 101 -8.00 -1.68 -21.35
N SER A 102 -8.00 -0.54 -22.06
CA SER A 102 -6.78 0.10 -22.55
C SER A 102 -5.75 0.46 -21.46
N PRO A 103 -6.14 0.89 -20.24
CA PRO A 103 -5.18 1.13 -19.17
C PRO A 103 -4.42 -0.12 -18.72
N ALA A 104 -5.10 -1.26 -18.60
CA ALA A 104 -4.45 -2.53 -18.26
C ALA A 104 -3.46 -2.95 -19.35
N GLN A 105 -3.87 -2.87 -20.62
CA GLN A 105 -3.02 -3.21 -21.74
C GLN A 105 -1.79 -2.29 -21.87
N SER A 106 -1.96 -0.99 -21.54
CA SER A 106 -0.83 -0.05 -21.54
C SER A 106 0.26 -0.49 -20.56
N VAL A 107 -0.13 -0.92 -19.33
CA VAL A 107 0.83 -1.41 -18.34
C VAL A 107 1.45 -2.74 -18.75
N VAL A 108 0.69 -3.63 -19.39
CA VAL A 108 1.26 -4.86 -19.97
C VAL A 108 2.36 -4.53 -20.98
N ASN A 109 2.10 -3.60 -21.91
CA ASN A 109 3.09 -3.18 -22.90
C ASN A 109 4.35 -2.57 -22.25
N GLU A 110 4.20 -1.80 -21.15
CA GLU A 110 5.33 -1.27 -20.40
C GLU A 110 6.15 -2.40 -19.73
N ILE A 111 5.49 -3.39 -19.14
CA ILE A 111 6.15 -4.57 -18.55
C ILE A 111 6.91 -5.37 -19.61
N GLU A 112 6.31 -5.59 -20.76
CA GLU A 112 6.96 -6.30 -21.88
C GLU A 112 8.16 -5.52 -22.43
N ALA A 113 8.05 -4.19 -22.52
CA ALA A 113 9.15 -3.33 -22.94
C ALA A 113 10.35 -3.37 -21.97
N MET A 114 10.13 -3.67 -20.68
CA MET A 114 11.17 -3.92 -19.69
C MET A 114 11.72 -5.35 -19.73
N GLY A 115 11.22 -6.22 -20.61
CA GLY A 115 11.59 -7.63 -20.69
C GLY A 115 10.85 -8.52 -19.68
N GLY A 116 9.83 -8.02 -19.00
CA GLY A 116 8.95 -8.77 -18.10
C GLY A 116 7.84 -9.53 -18.86
N ARG A 117 6.97 -10.20 -18.11
CA ARG A 117 5.82 -10.93 -18.67
C ARG A 117 4.55 -10.53 -17.93
N ALA A 118 3.52 -10.16 -18.68
CA ALA A 118 2.23 -9.80 -18.10
C ALA A 118 1.07 -10.17 -19.04
N VAL A 119 -0.14 -10.18 -18.48
CA VAL A 119 -1.39 -10.33 -19.22
C VAL A 119 -2.43 -9.36 -18.68
N ALA A 120 -3.21 -8.74 -19.55
CA ALA A 120 -4.29 -7.85 -19.18
C ALA A 120 -5.56 -8.63 -18.82
N ASN A 121 -6.30 -8.15 -17.82
CA ASN A 121 -7.62 -8.65 -17.45
C ASN A 121 -8.55 -7.46 -17.16
N GLY A 122 -9.75 -7.45 -17.75
CA GLY A 122 -10.75 -6.37 -17.63
C GLY A 122 -11.95 -6.73 -16.74
N ASP A 123 -11.88 -7.78 -15.93
CA ASP A 123 -13.01 -8.21 -15.11
C ASP A 123 -13.30 -7.26 -13.94
N ASP A 124 -14.60 -7.09 -13.64
CA ASP A 124 -15.06 -6.43 -12.41
C ASP A 124 -14.82 -7.32 -11.19
N ILE A 125 -13.86 -6.94 -10.36
CA ILE A 125 -13.46 -7.67 -9.14
C ILE A 125 -14.55 -7.69 -8.06
N SER A 126 -15.52 -6.81 -8.11
CA SER A 126 -16.67 -6.78 -7.20
C SER A 126 -17.81 -7.71 -7.64
N SER A 127 -17.74 -8.22 -8.86
CA SER A 127 -18.56 -9.31 -9.38
C SER A 127 -17.97 -10.66 -8.97
N TRP A 128 -18.82 -11.57 -8.48
CA TRP A 128 -18.36 -12.90 -8.07
C TRP A 128 -17.73 -13.68 -9.22
N ALA A 129 -18.40 -13.72 -10.37
CA ALA A 129 -17.89 -14.38 -11.57
C ALA A 129 -16.66 -13.67 -12.15
N GLY A 130 -16.58 -12.34 -12.06
CA GLY A 130 -15.40 -11.58 -12.50
C GLY A 130 -14.18 -11.88 -11.64
N ALA A 131 -14.33 -11.95 -10.32
CA ALA A 131 -13.25 -12.32 -9.42
C ALA A 131 -12.76 -13.77 -9.67
N GLU A 132 -13.68 -14.70 -9.97
CA GLU A 132 -13.32 -16.08 -10.34
C GLU A 132 -12.51 -16.13 -11.63
N ARG A 133 -12.98 -15.46 -12.70
CA ARG A 133 -12.23 -15.39 -13.96
C ARG A 133 -10.87 -14.74 -13.81
N LEU A 134 -10.75 -13.71 -12.98
CA LEU A 134 -9.47 -13.07 -12.70
C LEU A 134 -8.44 -14.06 -12.14
N ILE A 135 -8.82 -14.86 -11.14
CA ILE A 135 -7.93 -15.86 -10.57
C ILE A 135 -7.63 -16.98 -11.57
N ASN A 136 -8.63 -17.42 -12.34
CA ASN A 136 -8.43 -18.41 -13.40
C ASN A 136 -7.49 -17.89 -14.49
N THR A 137 -7.54 -16.60 -14.85
CA THR A 137 -6.60 -15.97 -15.81
C THR A 137 -5.14 -16.20 -15.38
N ALA A 138 -4.82 -16.04 -14.09
CA ALA A 138 -3.47 -16.28 -13.60
C ALA A 138 -3.04 -17.76 -13.77
N VAL A 139 -3.90 -18.68 -13.34
CA VAL A 139 -3.61 -20.12 -13.38
C VAL A 139 -3.55 -20.64 -14.80
N GLU A 140 -4.46 -20.21 -15.68
CA GLU A 140 -4.51 -20.66 -17.08
C GLU A 140 -3.36 -20.09 -17.91
N THR A 141 -2.95 -18.82 -17.64
CA THR A 141 -1.89 -18.17 -18.43
C THR A 141 -0.49 -18.56 -17.98
N PHE A 142 -0.28 -18.64 -16.65
CA PHE A 142 1.05 -18.82 -16.07
C PHE A 142 1.25 -20.13 -15.30
N GLY A 143 0.19 -20.93 -15.15
CA GLY A 143 0.25 -22.28 -14.56
C GLY A 143 0.13 -22.30 -13.02
N ASP A 144 0.16 -21.17 -12.33
CA ASP A 144 0.11 -21.07 -10.87
C ASP A 144 -0.46 -19.73 -10.39
N LEU A 145 -0.56 -19.57 -9.06
CA LEU A 145 -0.88 -18.31 -8.38
C LEU A 145 -0.09 -18.23 -7.06
N HIS A 146 0.71 -17.18 -6.90
CA HIS A 146 1.52 -16.95 -5.72
C HIS A 146 1.08 -15.74 -4.89
N ALA A 147 0.58 -14.68 -5.53
CA ALA A 147 0.11 -13.52 -4.78
C ALA A 147 -1.11 -12.85 -5.42
N VAL A 148 -1.94 -12.23 -4.56
CA VAL A 148 -3.04 -11.34 -4.95
C VAL A 148 -2.86 -10.01 -4.23
N VAL A 149 -2.69 -8.93 -5.01
CA VAL A 149 -2.66 -7.55 -4.54
C VAL A 149 -4.01 -6.89 -4.79
N ASN A 150 -4.81 -6.75 -3.75
CA ASN A 150 -6.12 -6.12 -3.80
C ASN A 150 -5.96 -4.60 -3.64
N ASN A 151 -5.83 -3.89 -4.76
CA ASN A 151 -5.59 -2.45 -4.78
C ASN A 151 -6.75 -1.63 -5.38
N ALA A 152 -7.62 -2.23 -6.18
CA ALA A 152 -8.73 -1.52 -6.83
C ALA A 152 -9.61 -0.73 -5.87
N GLY A 153 -10.05 0.45 -6.28
CA GLY A 153 -10.88 1.31 -5.42
C GLY A 153 -11.46 2.50 -6.16
N ILE A 154 -12.47 3.11 -5.53
CA ILE A 154 -13.17 4.33 -5.97
C ILE A 154 -13.38 5.27 -4.79
N LEU A 155 -13.71 6.53 -5.06
CA LEU A 155 -14.14 7.50 -4.04
C LEU A 155 -15.54 8.04 -4.35
N ARG A 156 -16.36 8.13 -3.30
CA ARG A 156 -17.67 8.78 -3.26
C ARG A 156 -17.80 9.53 -1.94
N ASP A 157 -16.89 10.50 -1.75
CA ASP A 157 -16.77 11.24 -0.49
C ASP A 157 -17.97 12.16 -0.28
N ARG A 158 -18.56 12.07 0.91
CA ARG A 158 -19.71 12.89 1.33
C ARG A 158 -19.79 12.94 2.84
N MET A 159 -20.18 14.08 3.38
CA MET A 159 -20.55 14.16 4.80
C MET A 159 -21.68 13.17 5.11
N MET A 160 -21.57 12.44 6.20
CA MET A 160 -22.46 11.31 6.55
C MET A 160 -23.95 11.68 6.44
N ALA A 161 -24.35 12.87 6.91
CA ALA A 161 -25.74 13.32 6.88
C ALA A 161 -26.31 13.55 5.45
N ASN A 162 -25.44 13.64 4.44
CA ASN A 162 -25.80 13.92 3.05
C ASN A 162 -25.42 12.76 2.10
N MET A 163 -24.88 11.68 2.62
CA MET A 163 -24.43 10.52 1.84
C MET A 163 -25.65 9.72 1.36
N SER A 164 -25.70 9.41 0.07
CA SER A 164 -26.76 8.55 -0.48
C SER A 164 -26.44 7.06 -0.30
N GLU A 165 -27.47 6.23 -0.45
CA GLU A 165 -27.35 4.76 -0.43
C GLU A 165 -26.41 4.28 -1.55
N GLU A 166 -26.52 4.86 -2.74
CA GLU A 166 -25.69 4.49 -3.90
C GLU A 166 -24.22 4.88 -3.69
N GLU A 167 -23.95 6.01 -3.03
CA GLU A 167 -22.57 6.41 -2.68
C GLU A 167 -21.97 5.45 -1.66
N TRP A 168 -22.75 5.00 -0.70
CA TRP A 168 -22.35 3.99 0.29
C TRP A 168 -22.12 2.64 -0.37
N ASP A 169 -23.10 2.13 -1.07
CA ASP A 169 -23.09 0.77 -1.65
C ASP A 169 -21.99 0.61 -2.69
N ALA A 170 -21.76 1.60 -3.56
CA ALA A 170 -20.71 1.57 -4.56
C ALA A 170 -19.33 1.41 -3.91
N VAL A 171 -19.06 2.15 -2.84
CA VAL A 171 -17.77 2.11 -2.14
C VAL A 171 -17.58 0.78 -1.41
N ILE A 172 -18.59 0.32 -0.65
CA ILE A 172 -18.54 -0.99 0.05
C ILE A 172 -18.37 -2.13 -0.96
N LYS A 173 -19.12 -2.09 -2.08
CA LYS A 173 -19.04 -3.09 -3.13
C LYS A 173 -17.65 -3.20 -3.73
N VAL A 174 -17.07 -2.08 -4.17
CA VAL A 174 -15.77 -2.10 -4.85
C VAL A 174 -14.64 -2.41 -3.88
N HIS A 175 -14.60 -1.76 -2.71
CA HIS A 175 -13.50 -1.94 -1.77
C HIS A 175 -13.60 -3.24 -0.98
N LEU A 176 -14.67 -3.42 -0.19
CA LEU A 176 -14.74 -4.52 0.75
C LEU A 176 -15.05 -5.85 0.05
N LYS A 177 -16.11 -5.90 -0.76
CA LYS A 177 -16.44 -7.09 -1.53
C LYS A 177 -15.40 -7.37 -2.62
N GLY A 178 -14.88 -6.32 -3.30
CA GLY A 178 -13.84 -6.47 -4.33
C GLY A 178 -12.46 -6.87 -3.78
N THR A 179 -12.20 -6.71 -2.47
CA THR A 179 -11.08 -7.34 -1.77
C THR A 179 -11.39 -8.79 -1.40
N PHE A 180 -12.58 -9.03 -0.87
CA PHE A 180 -12.99 -10.37 -0.42
C PHE A 180 -13.10 -11.38 -1.56
N ALA A 181 -13.73 -11.05 -2.68
CA ALA A 181 -14.05 -12.01 -3.73
C ALA A 181 -12.79 -12.60 -4.41
N PRO A 182 -11.79 -11.82 -4.89
CA PRO A 182 -10.54 -12.37 -5.41
C PRO A 182 -9.78 -13.17 -4.35
N SER A 183 -9.72 -12.67 -3.10
CA SER A 183 -9.06 -13.36 -1.99
C SER A 183 -9.70 -14.73 -1.72
N ARG A 184 -11.03 -14.82 -1.76
CA ARG A 184 -11.77 -16.08 -1.56
C ARG A 184 -11.45 -17.11 -2.65
N PHE A 185 -11.38 -16.71 -3.92
CA PHE A 185 -11.05 -17.64 -5.01
C PHE A 185 -9.59 -18.07 -4.95
N ALA A 186 -8.67 -17.15 -4.67
CA ALA A 186 -7.26 -17.48 -4.42
C ALA A 186 -7.08 -18.43 -3.23
N ALA A 187 -7.75 -18.17 -2.11
CA ALA A 187 -7.73 -19.03 -0.93
C ALA A 187 -8.27 -20.45 -1.23
N ALA A 188 -9.31 -20.56 -2.07
CA ALA A 188 -9.81 -21.86 -2.51
C ALA A 188 -8.78 -22.62 -3.34
N TYR A 189 -8.13 -21.93 -4.30
CA TYR A 189 -7.04 -22.51 -5.10
C TYR A 189 -5.91 -23.01 -4.21
N TRP A 190 -5.35 -22.21 -3.32
CA TRP A 190 -4.26 -22.60 -2.43
C TRP A 190 -4.65 -23.73 -1.47
N ARG A 191 -5.85 -23.71 -0.90
CA ARG A 191 -6.38 -24.79 -0.08
C ARG A 191 -6.38 -26.12 -0.86
N ASP A 192 -6.81 -26.09 -2.12
CA ASP A 192 -6.93 -27.30 -2.93
C ASP A 192 -5.54 -27.79 -3.38
N GLN A 193 -4.59 -26.92 -3.67
CA GLN A 193 -3.18 -27.28 -3.86
C GLN A 193 -2.59 -27.93 -2.59
N SER A 194 -2.80 -27.31 -1.43
CA SER A 194 -2.33 -27.85 -0.14
C SER A 194 -2.93 -29.24 0.17
N LYS A 195 -4.24 -29.44 -0.08
CA LYS A 195 -4.89 -30.76 0.06
C LYS A 195 -4.36 -31.81 -0.92
N ALA A 196 -3.90 -31.38 -2.08
CA ALA A 196 -3.25 -32.25 -3.06
C ALA A 196 -1.79 -32.56 -2.71
N GLY A 197 -1.29 -32.11 -1.55
CA GLY A 197 0.09 -32.33 -1.10
C GLY A 197 1.13 -31.48 -1.82
N LYS A 198 0.73 -30.46 -2.56
CA LYS A 198 1.66 -29.53 -3.21
C LYS A 198 2.09 -28.43 -2.24
N PRO A 199 3.35 -27.96 -2.33
CA PRO A 199 3.79 -26.83 -1.53
C PRO A 199 2.98 -25.58 -1.92
N VAL A 200 2.58 -24.81 -0.91
CA VAL A 200 1.90 -23.53 -1.10
C VAL A 200 2.70 -22.44 -0.40
N ASP A 201 2.96 -21.36 -1.11
CA ASP A 201 3.59 -20.15 -0.60
C ASP A 201 2.78 -18.93 -1.09
N GLY A 202 1.53 -18.82 -0.57
CA GLY A 202 0.55 -17.83 -1.01
C GLY A 202 0.67 -16.50 -0.27
N ARG A 203 0.33 -15.40 -0.96
CA ARG A 203 0.31 -14.04 -0.39
C ARG A 203 -0.98 -13.32 -0.75
N ILE A 204 -1.64 -12.71 0.23
CA ILE A 204 -2.70 -11.74 0.01
C ILE A 204 -2.21 -10.40 0.56
N ILE A 205 -2.14 -9.38 -0.28
CA ILE A 205 -1.76 -8.02 0.09
C ILE A 205 -2.95 -7.11 -0.20
N ASN A 206 -3.59 -6.62 0.86
CA ASN A 206 -4.76 -5.78 0.78
C ASN A 206 -4.40 -4.30 0.86
N THR A 207 -5.24 -3.43 0.33
CA THR A 207 -5.07 -1.98 0.45
C THR A 207 -6.09 -1.42 1.43
N SER A 208 -5.65 -1.15 2.67
CA SER A 208 -6.38 -0.38 3.67
C SER A 208 -6.16 1.13 3.44
N SER A 209 -6.31 1.95 4.45
CA SER A 209 -6.07 3.40 4.40
C SER A 209 -5.91 3.96 5.81
N VAL A 210 -5.12 5.01 5.96
CA VAL A 210 -5.09 5.85 7.17
C VAL A 210 -6.50 6.39 7.51
N SER A 211 -7.35 6.64 6.51
CA SER A 211 -8.75 7.02 6.73
C SER A 211 -9.59 5.93 7.41
N GLY A 212 -9.27 4.65 7.17
CA GLY A 212 -9.92 3.52 7.82
C GLY A 212 -9.36 3.21 9.20
N ILE A 213 -8.07 3.54 9.44
CA ILE A 213 -7.38 3.28 10.70
C ILE A 213 -7.66 4.41 11.70
N TYR A 214 -7.54 5.67 11.27
CA TYR A 214 -7.60 6.85 12.14
C TYR A 214 -8.87 7.67 11.96
N GLY A 215 -9.63 7.44 10.89
CA GLY A 215 -10.83 8.19 10.54
C GLY A 215 -10.54 9.47 9.75
N ASN A 216 -11.41 9.77 8.78
CA ASN A 216 -11.34 10.99 8.00
C ASN A 216 -12.74 11.58 7.78
N VAL A 217 -12.89 12.88 7.99
CA VAL A 217 -14.17 13.60 7.83
C VAL A 217 -14.61 13.56 6.37
N GLY A 218 -15.88 13.22 6.13
CA GLY A 218 -16.46 13.11 4.79
C GLY A 218 -16.24 11.76 4.10
N GLN A 219 -15.57 10.81 4.76
CA GLN A 219 -15.25 9.50 4.22
C GLN A 219 -15.85 8.34 5.04
N THR A 220 -17.08 8.47 5.50
CA THR A 220 -17.71 7.45 6.34
C THR A 220 -17.82 6.09 5.62
N ASN A 221 -18.20 6.08 4.32
CA ASN A 221 -18.25 4.88 3.49
C ASN A 221 -16.86 4.30 3.23
N TYR A 222 -15.92 5.13 2.77
CA TYR A 222 -14.56 4.73 2.46
C TYR A 222 -13.80 4.27 3.71
N GLY A 223 -13.86 5.06 4.80
CA GLY A 223 -13.25 4.71 6.07
C GLY A 223 -13.78 3.39 6.63
N ALA A 224 -15.11 3.18 6.60
CA ALA A 224 -15.72 1.91 7.02
C ALA A 224 -15.23 0.72 6.18
N ALA A 225 -15.18 0.87 4.84
CA ALA A 225 -14.67 -0.18 3.96
C ALA A 225 -13.20 -0.51 4.25
N LYS A 226 -12.35 0.52 4.43
CA LYS A 226 -10.91 0.36 4.67
C LYS A 226 -10.59 -0.18 6.07
N ALA A 227 -11.37 0.18 7.10
CA ALA A 227 -11.34 -0.46 8.42
C ALA A 227 -11.76 -1.94 8.34
N GLY A 228 -12.82 -2.22 7.57
CA GLY A 228 -13.28 -3.59 7.29
C GLY A 228 -12.20 -4.44 6.61
N ILE A 229 -11.42 -3.86 5.68
CA ILE A 229 -10.29 -4.55 5.03
C ILE A 229 -9.17 -4.84 6.04
N ALA A 230 -8.85 -3.93 6.96
CA ALA A 230 -7.87 -4.19 8.01
C ALA A 230 -8.29 -5.35 8.92
N ALA A 231 -9.57 -5.37 9.35
CA ALA A 231 -10.14 -6.47 10.12
C ALA A 231 -10.15 -7.79 9.33
N PHE A 232 -10.58 -7.76 8.06
CA PHE A 232 -10.53 -8.91 7.14
C PHE A 232 -9.11 -9.48 7.02
N THR A 233 -8.11 -8.62 6.89
CA THR A 233 -6.69 -9.01 6.82
C THR A 233 -6.29 -9.84 8.04
N THR A 234 -6.63 -9.38 9.25
CA THR A 234 -6.33 -10.09 10.49
C THR A 234 -7.03 -11.44 10.56
N ILE A 235 -8.33 -11.49 10.24
CA ILE A 235 -9.11 -12.74 10.30
C ILE A 235 -8.62 -13.75 9.26
N ALA A 236 -8.45 -13.30 8.01
CA ALA A 236 -7.99 -14.16 6.93
C ALA A 236 -6.56 -14.70 7.18
N SER A 237 -5.69 -13.92 7.84
CA SER A 237 -4.35 -14.39 8.21
C SER A 237 -4.39 -15.60 9.16
N LEU A 238 -5.34 -15.60 10.11
CA LEU A 238 -5.54 -16.72 11.04
C LEU A 238 -6.12 -17.96 10.35
N GLU A 239 -7.09 -17.76 9.44
CA GLU A 239 -7.76 -18.83 8.74
C GLU A 239 -6.87 -19.55 7.72
N LEU A 240 -6.00 -18.79 7.03
CA LEU A 240 -5.24 -19.26 5.88
C LEU A 240 -3.83 -19.72 6.23
N ALA A 241 -3.31 -19.40 7.41
CA ALA A 241 -1.97 -19.80 7.87
C ALA A 241 -1.70 -21.30 7.71
N ARG A 242 -2.69 -22.15 8.01
CA ARG A 242 -2.58 -23.60 7.89
C ARG A 242 -2.40 -24.12 6.45
N TYR A 243 -2.62 -23.26 5.45
CA TYR A 243 -2.42 -23.58 4.04
C TYR A 243 -1.14 -22.94 3.46
N GLY A 244 -0.30 -22.34 4.28
CA GLY A 244 0.92 -21.66 3.82
C GLY A 244 0.66 -20.30 3.17
N VAL A 245 -0.42 -19.61 3.57
CA VAL A 245 -0.78 -18.29 3.01
C VAL A 245 -0.64 -17.21 4.07
N THR A 246 0.10 -16.15 3.76
CA THR A 246 0.14 -14.94 4.58
C THR A 246 -0.80 -13.89 4.04
N VAL A 247 -1.37 -13.08 4.94
CA VAL A 247 -2.31 -12.00 4.59
C VAL A 247 -1.89 -10.74 5.32
N ASN A 248 -1.55 -9.69 4.57
CA ASN A 248 -1.16 -8.38 5.10
C ASN A 248 -1.91 -7.27 4.38
N ALA A 249 -1.87 -6.06 4.92
CA ALA A 249 -2.43 -4.89 4.27
C ALA A 249 -1.41 -3.74 4.23
N VAL A 250 -1.58 -2.85 3.26
CA VAL A 250 -0.86 -1.58 3.16
C VAL A 250 -1.87 -0.44 3.24
N ALA A 251 -1.58 0.58 4.03
CA ALA A 251 -2.31 1.84 4.11
C ALA A 251 -1.47 2.93 3.43
N PRO A 252 -1.63 3.14 2.10
CA PRO A 252 -0.77 4.02 1.35
C PRO A 252 -1.16 5.49 1.50
N VAL A 253 -0.16 6.38 1.45
CA VAL A 253 -0.36 7.82 1.26
C VAL A 253 0.46 8.27 0.06
N ALA A 254 -0.21 8.59 -1.05
CA ALA A 254 0.42 9.01 -2.29
C ALA A 254 -0.48 9.96 -3.09
N LEU A 255 0.13 10.79 -3.93
CA LEU A 255 -0.59 11.66 -4.87
C LEU A 255 -0.95 10.85 -6.13
N THR A 256 -2.24 10.72 -6.37
CA THR A 256 -2.80 10.03 -7.53
C THR A 256 -4.02 10.80 -8.03
N ARG A 257 -4.58 10.43 -9.18
CA ARG A 257 -5.87 10.98 -9.63
C ARG A 257 -6.97 10.89 -8.55
N MET A 258 -6.92 9.87 -7.72
CA MET A 258 -7.91 9.65 -6.65
C MET A 258 -7.74 10.64 -5.49
N THR A 259 -6.52 11.07 -5.21
CA THR A 259 -6.17 11.96 -4.09
C THR A 259 -5.88 13.39 -4.53
N GLU A 260 -5.82 13.64 -5.85
CA GLU A 260 -5.69 14.97 -6.42
C GLU A 260 -6.91 15.82 -6.03
N GLY A 261 -6.68 16.94 -5.35
CA GLY A 261 -7.74 17.81 -4.81
C GLY A 261 -8.22 17.47 -3.39
N LEU A 262 -7.78 16.39 -2.74
CA LEU A 262 -8.11 16.10 -1.33
C LEU A 262 -7.25 16.88 -0.32
N GLY A 263 -6.29 17.67 -0.79
CA GLY A 263 -5.41 18.49 0.02
C GLY A 263 -4.67 19.52 -0.82
N PRO A 264 -3.75 20.29 -0.22
CA PRO A 264 -2.97 21.26 -0.98
C PRO A 264 -2.13 20.55 -2.05
N ALA A 265 -2.09 21.16 -3.25
CA ALA A 265 -1.20 20.69 -4.31
C ALA A 265 0.27 20.80 -3.85
N PRO A 266 1.16 19.89 -4.30
CA PRO A 266 2.59 20.05 -4.03
C PRO A 266 3.11 21.33 -4.66
N GLU A 267 3.85 22.12 -3.88
CA GLU A 267 4.39 23.42 -4.31
C GLU A 267 5.76 23.24 -5.00
N THR A 268 6.46 22.17 -4.71
CA THR A 268 7.79 21.87 -5.25
C THR A 268 7.83 20.49 -5.93
N GLU A 269 8.83 20.29 -6.80
CA GLU A 269 9.09 18.99 -7.41
C GLU A 269 9.50 17.93 -6.36
N GLU A 270 10.22 18.36 -5.31
CA GLU A 270 10.59 17.50 -4.20
C GLU A 270 9.35 16.99 -3.44
N GLU A 271 8.39 17.85 -3.14
CA GLU A 271 7.11 17.46 -2.53
C GLU A 271 6.30 16.52 -3.44
N ARG A 272 6.31 16.79 -4.75
CA ARG A 272 5.67 15.91 -5.74
C ARG A 272 6.31 14.54 -5.76
N GLU A 273 7.62 14.50 -5.75
CA GLU A 273 8.41 13.26 -5.71
C GLU A 273 8.16 12.47 -4.42
N GLN A 274 8.15 13.12 -3.26
CA GLN A 274 7.84 12.49 -1.96
C GLN A 274 6.42 11.93 -1.91
N ARG A 275 5.48 12.50 -2.68
CA ARG A 275 4.10 12.02 -2.79
C ARG A 275 3.89 11.05 -3.95
N SER A 276 4.94 10.65 -4.65
CA SER A 276 4.85 9.74 -5.79
C SER A 276 4.33 8.37 -5.36
N PRO A 277 3.41 7.73 -6.12
CA PRO A 277 2.91 6.39 -5.84
C PRO A 277 4.00 5.31 -5.90
N LYS A 278 5.16 5.58 -6.51
CA LYS A 278 6.27 4.63 -6.59
C LYS A 278 6.80 4.20 -5.21
N TRP A 279 6.67 5.05 -4.18
CA TRP A 279 7.13 4.75 -2.82
C TRP A 279 6.32 3.67 -2.11
N ILE A 280 5.15 3.33 -2.65
CA ILE A 280 4.30 2.27 -2.10
C ILE A 280 4.68 0.89 -2.65
N ALA A 281 5.23 0.83 -3.85
CA ALA A 281 5.53 -0.42 -4.53
C ALA A 281 6.58 -1.30 -3.81
N PRO A 282 7.64 -0.77 -3.19
CA PRO A 282 8.67 -1.59 -2.56
C PRO A 282 8.15 -2.52 -1.48
N ILE A 283 7.33 -2.04 -0.54
CA ILE A 283 6.78 -2.89 0.53
C ILE A 283 5.82 -3.96 -0.04
N VAL A 284 5.04 -3.63 -1.08
CA VAL A 284 4.13 -4.59 -1.72
C VAL A 284 4.92 -5.68 -2.45
N THR A 285 5.98 -5.32 -3.16
CA THR A 285 6.87 -6.26 -3.84
C THR A 285 7.56 -7.19 -2.84
N TRP A 286 8.05 -6.65 -1.72
CA TRP A 286 8.64 -7.45 -0.66
C TRP A 286 7.62 -8.40 0.00
N LEU A 287 6.41 -7.91 0.30
CA LEU A 287 5.31 -8.73 0.83
C LEU A 287 4.87 -9.83 -0.15
N ALA A 288 5.03 -9.65 -1.46
CA ALA A 288 4.73 -10.65 -2.48
C ALA A 288 5.84 -11.70 -2.63
N SER A 289 7.01 -11.50 -2.04
CA SER A 289 8.18 -12.40 -2.14
C SER A 289 8.14 -13.54 -1.12
N GLU A 290 9.10 -14.46 -1.23
CA GLU A 290 9.32 -15.52 -0.25
C GLU A 290 9.91 -15.00 1.06
N GLU A 291 10.60 -13.86 1.03
CA GLU A 291 11.24 -13.28 2.23
C GLU A 291 10.22 -12.89 3.30
N SER A 292 8.98 -12.59 2.90
CA SER A 292 7.91 -12.19 3.82
C SER A 292 7.10 -13.37 4.41
N LYS A 293 7.52 -14.61 4.23
CA LYS A 293 6.77 -15.82 4.59
C LYS A 293 6.33 -15.89 6.07
N ASP A 294 7.06 -15.24 6.95
CA ASP A 294 6.78 -15.21 8.39
C ASP A 294 6.01 -13.97 8.84
N ILE A 295 5.65 -13.09 7.91
CA ILE A 295 4.93 -11.83 8.19
C ILE A 295 3.48 -11.98 7.77
N THR A 296 2.56 -11.93 8.75
CA THR A 296 1.12 -12.07 8.48
C THR A 296 0.29 -11.29 9.50
N GLY A 297 -0.93 -10.88 9.12
CA GLY A 297 -1.88 -10.17 9.97
C GLY A 297 -1.48 -8.71 10.28
N ARG A 298 -0.61 -8.09 9.47
CA ARG A 298 -0.09 -6.75 9.70
C ARG A 298 -0.66 -5.73 8.72
N VAL A 299 -0.72 -4.48 9.18
CA VAL A 299 -1.04 -3.32 8.36
C VAL A 299 0.18 -2.41 8.33
N PHE A 300 0.69 -2.12 7.14
CA PHE A 300 1.85 -1.26 6.92
C PHE A 300 1.38 0.10 6.40
N GLU A 301 1.77 1.17 7.05
CA GLU A 301 1.64 2.51 6.49
C GLU A 301 2.83 2.79 5.59
N ALA A 302 2.60 3.28 4.37
CA ALA A 302 3.64 3.52 3.40
C ALA A 302 3.43 4.83 2.64
N SER A 303 4.50 5.62 2.54
CA SER A 303 4.57 6.85 1.75
C SER A 303 6.03 7.14 1.37
N GLY A 304 6.30 8.21 0.64
CA GLY A 304 7.68 8.66 0.42
C GLY A 304 8.39 9.24 1.65
N GLN A 305 7.71 9.29 2.80
CA GLN A 305 8.27 9.81 4.05
C GLN A 305 8.19 8.82 5.21
N VAL A 306 7.30 7.82 5.14
CA VAL A 306 7.02 6.92 6.26
C VAL A 306 6.89 5.49 5.76
N LEU A 307 7.53 4.58 6.45
CA LEU A 307 7.23 3.16 6.47
C LEU A 307 7.05 2.76 7.93
N ALA A 308 5.82 2.38 8.31
CA ALA A 308 5.49 2.06 9.69
C ALA A 308 4.53 0.86 9.76
N ILE A 309 4.36 0.30 10.95
CA ILE A 309 3.32 -0.68 11.25
C ILE A 309 2.22 0.03 12.04
N ALA A 310 0.99 0.03 11.50
CA ALA A 310 -0.17 0.40 12.28
C ALA A 310 -0.46 -0.73 13.27
N GLU A 311 -0.28 -0.45 14.57
CA GLU A 311 -0.59 -1.40 15.62
C GLU A 311 -2.10 -1.62 15.71
N GLY A 312 -2.51 -2.88 15.86
CA GLY A 312 -3.92 -3.24 15.98
C GLY A 312 -4.52 -2.84 17.34
N TRP A 313 -5.78 -3.20 17.54
CA TRP A 313 -6.48 -2.97 18.80
C TRP A 313 -5.87 -3.76 19.95
N HIS A 314 -5.53 -3.07 21.01
CA HIS A 314 -5.09 -3.64 22.29
C HIS A 314 -6.11 -3.31 23.39
N ARG A 315 -6.29 -4.22 24.36
CA ARG A 315 -7.12 -3.93 25.52
C ARG A 315 -6.44 -2.85 26.34
N GLY A 316 -7.10 -1.73 26.53
CA GLY A 316 -6.68 -0.64 27.41
C GLY A 316 -6.91 -0.94 28.90
N PRO A 317 -7.02 0.13 29.73
CA PRO A 317 -7.32 0.00 31.15
C PRO A 317 -8.61 -0.78 31.39
N THR A 318 -8.68 -1.51 32.51
CA THR A 318 -9.81 -2.37 32.85
C THR A 318 -10.37 -2.04 34.22
N HIS A 319 -11.65 -2.28 34.40
CA HIS A 319 -12.36 -2.28 35.67
C HIS A 319 -13.28 -3.52 35.76
N ALA A 320 -13.60 -3.97 36.95
CA ALA A 320 -14.60 -5.02 37.12
C ALA A 320 -15.98 -4.52 36.65
N PRO A 321 -16.83 -5.37 36.06
CA PRO A 321 -18.18 -4.96 35.64
C PRO A 321 -19.02 -4.55 36.86
N VAL A 322 -19.90 -3.57 36.65
CA VAL A 322 -20.88 -3.13 37.63
C VAL A 322 -22.29 -3.25 37.05
N GLU A 323 -23.24 -3.69 37.85
CA GLU A 323 -24.63 -3.86 37.42
C GLU A 323 -25.40 -2.53 37.42
N ASP A 324 -25.05 -1.62 38.28
CA ASP A 324 -25.74 -0.34 38.45
C ASP A 324 -25.15 0.72 37.51
N PRO A 325 -25.88 1.13 36.42
CA PRO A 325 -25.39 2.10 35.46
C PRO A 325 -25.10 3.49 36.06
N THR A 326 -25.69 3.82 37.24
CA THR A 326 -25.45 5.10 37.91
C THR A 326 -24.03 5.25 38.45
N LYS A 327 -23.30 4.12 38.60
CA LYS A 327 -21.91 4.07 39.06
C LYS A 327 -20.87 4.19 37.95
N LEU A 328 -21.31 4.13 36.67
CA LEU A 328 -20.39 4.07 35.52
C LEU A 328 -19.64 5.39 35.27
N GLY A 329 -20.24 6.55 35.57
CA GLY A 329 -19.63 7.84 35.27
C GLY A 329 -18.18 7.98 35.77
N PRO A 330 -17.93 7.90 37.08
CA PRO A 330 -16.57 8.00 37.64
C PRO A 330 -15.62 6.89 37.16
N ILE A 331 -16.13 5.68 36.96
CA ILE A 331 -15.35 4.55 36.44
C ILE A 331 -14.88 4.80 35.00
N VAL A 332 -15.77 5.28 34.15
CA VAL A 332 -15.42 5.59 32.74
C VAL A 332 -14.44 6.76 32.69
N GLU A 333 -14.62 7.79 33.52
CA GLU A 333 -13.65 8.90 33.63
C GLU A 333 -12.26 8.41 34.03
N GLU A 334 -12.16 7.49 34.98
CA GLU A 334 -10.88 6.89 35.39
C GLU A 334 -10.26 6.05 34.25
N LEU A 335 -11.05 5.24 33.57
CA LEU A 335 -10.58 4.47 32.41
C LEU A 335 -10.10 5.37 31.29
N MET A 336 -10.83 6.44 30.95
CA MET A 336 -10.45 7.42 29.94
C MET A 336 -9.17 8.17 30.27
N ALA A 337 -8.97 8.52 31.56
CA ALA A 337 -7.75 9.20 31.99
C ALA A 337 -6.47 8.35 31.86
N LYS A 338 -6.62 7.02 31.87
CA LYS A 338 -5.52 6.04 31.73
C LYS A 338 -5.39 5.48 30.33
N ALA A 339 -6.42 5.63 29.47
CA ALA A 339 -6.41 5.11 28.12
C ALA A 339 -5.45 5.90 27.22
N ARG A 340 -4.84 5.21 26.25
CA ARG A 340 -4.11 5.84 25.16
C ARG A 340 -5.07 6.75 24.38
N LEU A 341 -4.62 7.93 24.03
CA LEU A 341 -5.42 8.86 23.22
C LEU A 341 -5.57 8.34 21.78
N ASN A 342 -6.68 8.68 21.13
CA ASN A 342 -6.83 8.36 19.72
C ASN A 342 -5.80 9.13 18.88
N ALA A 343 -5.22 8.46 17.92
CA ALA A 343 -4.37 9.08 16.91
C ALA A 343 -5.21 9.70 15.79
N GLY A 344 -4.72 10.78 15.20
CA GLY A 344 -5.28 11.35 13.96
C GLY A 344 -4.62 10.78 12.72
N MET A 345 -4.89 11.40 11.57
CA MET A 345 -4.40 10.97 10.25
C MET A 345 -2.86 10.96 10.10
N ASP A 346 -2.14 11.59 11.03
CA ASP A 346 -0.68 11.60 11.14
C ASP A 346 -0.12 10.45 11.99
N GLY A 347 -0.97 9.56 12.49
CA GLY A 347 -0.61 8.42 13.34
C GLY A 347 -0.17 8.79 14.76
N LYS A 348 -0.28 10.06 15.19
CA LYS A 348 0.21 10.52 16.51
C LYS A 348 -0.91 10.51 17.55
N ASP A 349 -0.61 9.99 18.73
CA ASP A 349 -1.52 10.04 19.86
C ASP A 349 -1.96 11.48 20.18
N GLY A 350 -3.26 11.67 20.38
CA GLY A 350 -3.84 12.97 20.72
C GLY A 350 -4.02 13.94 19.55
N SER A 351 -3.59 13.60 18.34
CA SER A 351 -3.83 14.42 17.14
C SER A 351 -5.24 14.25 16.54
N TRP A 352 -6.05 13.35 17.13
CA TRP A 352 -7.46 13.20 16.77
C TRP A 352 -8.21 14.54 16.91
N PRO A 353 -9.01 14.95 15.90
CA PRO A 353 -9.80 16.16 15.98
C PRO A 353 -10.74 16.13 17.19
N GLN A 354 -10.56 17.06 18.13
CA GLN A 354 -11.45 17.19 19.26
C GLN A 354 -12.74 17.88 18.83
N PRO A 355 -13.93 17.45 19.34
CA PRO A 355 -15.18 18.17 19.11
C PRO A 355 -15.00 19.63 19.56
N GLN A 356 -15.31 20.57 18.68
CA GLN A 356 -15.33 21.96 19.09
C GLN A 356 -16.40 22.13 20.18
N LYS A 357 -15.98 22.48 21.39
CA LYS A 357 -16.90 22.91 22.44
C LYS A 357 -17.55 24.18 21.94
N LYS A 358 -18.88 24.16 21.73
CA LYS A 358 -19.68 25.35 21.41
C LYS A 358 -19.71 26.28 22.60
#